data_ed43458279c171ee0f168dbe539407c6
#
_entry.id   ed43458279c171ee0f168dbe539407c6
#
_cell.length_a   1.000
_cell.length_b   1.000
_cell.length_c   1.000
_cell.angle_alpha   90.00
_cell.angle_beta   90.00
_cell.angle_gamma   90.00
#
_symmetry.space_group_name_H-M   'P 1'
#
loop_
_entity.id
_entity.type
_entity.pdbx_description
1 polymer ?
#
loop_
_entity_poly.entity_id
_entity_poly.type
_entity_poly.pdbx_seq_one_letter_code
_entity_poly.pdbx_strand_id
1 'polypeptide(L)'
;MIYVQYGEAVREMAKGLTRFMGEEDAKHFAEIFAGNSLDGIYSHGMNRYPRYISDMESGLCDPKVTKAEKAGGFGALEVYDAHFGVGPLIAEQMTARAIELAKAHGIACVALRNNSHWLRAGRYGLTMADAGLMGICFTNTCMNLTAWGTLEPSTGNIVAMVGDMGPKSGNLLWNYATDIQ
;
A
#
# COMPACT_ATOMS: atom_id res chain seq x y z
N MET A 1 8.80 17.34 20.74
CA MET A 1 7.91 16.86 19.68
C MET A 1 7.90 17.94 18.61
N ILE A 2 8.20 17.62 17.36
CA ILE A 2 8.20 18.59 16.26
C ILE A 2 6.87 18.43 15.53
N TYR A 3 6.12 19.52 15.41
CA TYR A 3 4.89 19.55 14.63
C TYR A 3 5.19 20.14 13.26
N VAL A 4 4.75 19.45 12.21
CA VAL A 4 4.87 19.90 10.82
C VAL A 4 3.46 19.97 10.23
N GLN A 5 3.17 21.04 9.50
CA GLN A 5 1.90 21.18 8.80
C GLN A 5 1.82 20.16 7.66
N TYR A 6 0.63 19.51 7.48
CA TYR A 6 0.44 18.50 6.44
C TYR A 6 0.91 18.94 5.05
N GLY A 7 0.48 20.13 4.61
CA GLY A 7 0.87 20.65 3.30
C GLY A 7 2.36 20.96 3.17
N GLU A 8 3.03 21.31 4.25
CA GLU A 8 4.48 21.50 4.28
C GLU A 8 5.21 20.16 4.16
N ALA A 9 4.79 19.17 4.92
CA ALA A 9 5.35 17.81 4.83
C ALA A 9 5.22 17.23 3.43
N VAL A 10 4.03 17.34 2.81
CA VAL A 10 3.79 16.90 1.43
C VAL A 10 4.73 17.62 0.46
N ARG A 11 4.83 18.95 0.55
CA ARG A 11 5.67 19.75 -0.35
C ARG A 11 7.14 19.36 -0.26
N GLU A 12 7.68 19.23 0.94
CA GLU A 12 9.11 18.89 1.11
C GLU A 12 9.43 17.46 0.66
N MET A 13 8.56 16.49 0.97
CA MET A 13 8.73 15.13 0.46
C MET A 13 8.58 15.06 -1.06
N ALA A 14 7.59 15.73 -1.64
CA ALA A 14 7.40 15.78 -3.09
C ALA A 14 8.63 16.36 -3.79
N LYS A 15 9.19 17.47 -3.29
CA LYS A 15 10.44 18.05 -3.80
C LYS A 15 11.61 17.07 -3.79
N GLY A 16 11.72 16.22 -2.76
CA GLY A 16 12.74 15.16 -2.72
C GLY A 16 12.51 14.06 -3.76
N LEU A 17 11.23 13.76 -4.07
CA LEU A 17 10.83 12.71 -5.02
C LEU A 17 10.93 13.16 -6.49
N THR A 18 10.86 14.46 -6.80
CA THR A 18 10.94 14.94 -8.20
C THR A 18 12.27 14.65 -8.88
N ARG A 19 13.32 14.31 -8.14
CA ARG A 19 14.59 13.82 -8.70
C ARG A 19 14.48 12.40 -9.28
N PHE A 20 13.41 11.68 -8.98
CA PHE A 20 13.20 10.28 -9.39
C PHE A 20 12.02 10.11 -10.34
N MET A 21 10.96 10.92 -10.20
CA MET A 21 9.70 10.77 -10.93
C MET A 21 9.09 12.13 -11.28
N GLY A 22 8.03 12.14 -12.09
CA GLY A 22 7.30 13.36 -12.45
C GLY A 22 6.66 14.05 -11.23
N GLU A 23 6.40 15.35 -11.34
CA GLU A 23 5.88 16.18 -10.24
C GLU A 23 4.53 15.69 -9.70
N GLU A 24 3.64 15.23 -10.57
CA GLU A 24 2.31 14.72 -10.19
C GLU A 24 2.44 13.44 -9.35
N ASP A 25 3.19 12.45 -9.82
CA ASP A 25 3.44 11.20 -9.10
C ASP A 25 4.20 11.47 -7.79
N ALA A 26 5.18 12.37 -7.79
CA ALA A 26 5.94 12.75 -6.61
C ALA A 26 5.05 13.39 -5.54
N LYS A 27 4.15 14.28 -5.93
CA LYS A 27 3.19 14.90 -5.03
C LYS A 27 2.22 13.87 -4.46
N HIS A 28 1.62 13.06 -5.32
CA HIS A 28 0.67 12.03 -4.90
C HIS A 28 1.32 11.01 -3.95
N PHE A 29 2.53 10.58 -4.25
CA PHE A 29 3.28 9.68 -3.38
C PHE A 29 3.61 10.31 -2.02
N ALA A 30 3.99 11.59 -1.99
CA ALA A 30 4.19 12.33 -0.75
C ALA A 30 2.90 12.43 0.09
N GLU A 31 1.75 12.62 -0.55
CA GLU A 31 0.43 12.62 0.10
C GLU A 31 0.11 11.27 0.76
N ILE A 32 0.53 10.14 0.18
CA ILE A 32 0.37 8.81 0.78
C ILE A 32 1.17 8.71 2.09
N PHE A 33 2.44 9.15 2.11
CA PHE A 33 3.25 9.15 3.33
C PHE A 33 2.67 10.05 4.41
N ALA A 34 2.32 11.27 4.06
CA ALA A 34 1.75 12.24 5.00
C ALA A 34 0.40 11.77 5.54
N GLY A 35 -0.47 11.24 4.68
CA GLY A 35 -1.77 10.68 5.04
C GLY A 35 -1.66 9.51 6.02
N ASN A 36 -0.76 8.56 5.77
CA ASN A 36 -0.53 7.46 6.69
C ASN A 36 -0.05 7.94 8.08
N SER A 37 0.78 8.99 8.12
CA SER A 37 1.21 9.59 9.40
C SER A 37 0.07 10.33 10.09
N LEU A 38 -0.80 11.01 9.34
CA LEU A 38 -1.98 11.68 9.87
C LEU A 38 -2.95 10.68 10.51
N ASP A 39 -3.07 9.50 9.92
CA ASP A 39 -3.85 8.37 10.45
C ASP A 39 -3.18 7.68 11.66
N GLY A 40 -2.02 8.16 12.13
CA GLY A 40 -1.28 7.58 13.25
C GLY A 40 -0.40 6.38 12.89
N ILE A 41 -0.27 6.01 11.62
CA ILE A 41 0.54 4.88 11.15
C ILE A 41 1.93 5.35 10.73
N TYR A 42 2.74 5.74 11.70
CA TYR A 42 4.06 6.35 11.47
C TYR A 42 5.05 5.41 10.78
N SER A 43 5.02 4.11 11.07
CA SER A 43 5.92 3.11 10.48
C SER A 43 5.77 2.95 8.97
N HIS A 44 4.60 3.28 8.42
CA HIS A 44 4.26 3.26 6.99
C HIS A 44 3.94 4.66 6.45
N GLY A 45 4.19 5.69 7.26
CA GLY A 45 4.06 7.09 6.93
C GLY A 45 5.42 7.76 6.69
N MET A 46 5.57 8.98 7.17
CA MET A 46 6.76 9.81 6.96
C MET A 46 8.05 9.14 7.47
N ASN A 47 7.99 8.33 8.53
CA ASN A 47 9.17 7.59 9.02
C ASN A 47 9.70 6.56 7.99
N ARG A 48 8.87 6.10 7.05
CA ARG A 48 9.26 5.18 5.99
C ARG A 48 9.87 5.88 4.77
N TYR A 49 9.67 7.19 4.63
CA TYR A 49 10.13 7.95 3.48
C TYR A 49 11.65 7.83 3.23
N PRO A 50 12.55 8.00 4.22
CA PRO A 50 13.99 7.89 3.98
C PRO A 50 14.40 6.50 3.47
N ARG A 51 13.77 5.45 3.98
CA ARG A 51 14.02 4.08 3.53
C ARG A 51 13.57 3.89 2.09
N TYR A 52 12.43 4.45 1.72
CA TYR A 52 11.91 4.34 0.35
C TYR A 52 12.82 5.06 -0.66
N ILE A 53 13.38 6.21 -0.28
CA ILE A 53 14.43 6.89 -1.06
C ILE A 53 15.65 5.98 -1.26
N SER A 54 16.12 5.35 -0.19
CA SER A 54 17.23 4.39 -0.27
C SER A 54 16.92 3.20 -1.18
N ASP A 55 15.69 2.68 -1.14
CA ASP A 55 15.26 1.57 -2.00
C ASP A 55 15.26 1.99 -3.49
N MET A 56 14.91 3.25 -3.82
CA MET A 56 15.03 3.81 -5.18
C MET A 56 16.50 4.01 -5.60
N GLU A 57 17.33 4.55 -4.72
CA GLU A 57 18.75 4.79 -4.99
C GLU A 57 19.54 3.49 -5.21
N SER A 58 19.15 2.42 -4.51
CA SER A 58 19.80 1.10 -4.63
C SER A 58 19.24 0.24 -5.76
N GLY A 59 18.19 0.69 -6.46
CA GLY A 59 17.55 -0.06 -7.54
C GLY A 59 16.61 -1.18 -7.07
N LEU A 60 16.24 -1.22 -5.78
CA LEU A 60 15.20 -2.13 -5.26
C LEU A 60 13.80 -1.69 -5.65
N CYS A 61 13.64 -0.42 -5.99
CA CYS A 61 12.42 0.15 -6.54
C CYS A 61 12.77 0.99 -7.76
N ASP A 62 12.17 0.70 -8.91
CA ASP A 62 12.30 1.54 -10.11
C ASP A 62 11.31 2.71 -10.05
N PRO A 63 11.78 3.94 -9.80
CA PRO A 63 10.91 5.09 -9.67
C PRO A 63 10.27 5.56 -10.98
N LYS A 64 10.70 5.04 -12.13
CA LYS A 64 10.13 5.34 -13.44
C LYS A 64 8.89 4.50 -13.75
N VAL A 65 8.72 3.42 -13.02
CA VAL A 65 7.58 2.51 -13.18
C VAL A 65 6.52 2.85 -12.14
N THR A 66 5.48 3.54 -12.57
CA THR A 66 4.33 3.94 -11.74
C THR A 66 3.04 3.23 -12.13
N LYS A 67 3.11 2.30 -13.11
CA LYS A 67 1.98 1.50 -13.60
C LYS A 67 2.38 0.05 -13.77
N ALA A 68 1.45 -0.87 -13.49
CA ALA A 68 1.66 -2.29 -13.72
C ALA A 68 1.12 -2.73 -15.09
N GLU A 69 1.72 -3.76 -15.65
CA GLU A 69 1.27 -4.40 -16.88
C GLU A 69 0.46 -5.66 -16.58
N LYS A 70 -0.64 -5.88 -17.31
CA LYS A 70 -1.42 -7.11 -17.17
C LYS A 70 -0.62 -8.30 -17.66
N ALA A 71 -0.37 -9.24 -16.75
CA ALA A 71 0.41 -10.45 -17.03
C ALA A 71 -0.45 -11.68 -17.29
N GLY A 72 -1.74 -11.65 -16.89
CA GLY A 72 -2.65 -12.79 -17.09
C GLY A 72 -3.96 -12.63 -16.32
N GLY A 73 -4.75 -13.71 -16.29
CA GLY A 73 -6.00 -13.77 -15.56
C GLY A 73 -7.10 -14.46 -16.34
N PHE A 74 -8.23 -14.67 -15.69
CA PHE A 74 -9.47 -15.12 -16.31
C PHE A 74 -10.67 -14.62 -15.48
N GLY A 75 -11.75 -14.22 -16.15
CA GLY A 75 -12.93 -13.67 -15.48
C GLY A 75 -12.59 -12.47 -14.59
N ALA A 76 -12.98 -12.53 -13.32
CA ALA A 76 -12.72 -11.50 -12.32
C ALA A 76 -11.39 -11.69 -11.57
N LEU A 77 -10.53 -12.61 -12.01
CA LEU A 77 -9.16 -12.77 -11.49
C LEU A 77 -8.17 -12.19 -12.50
N GLU A 78 -7.39 -11.21 -12.10
CA GLU A 78 -6.35 -10.59 -12.91
C GLU A 78 -5.01 -10.60 -12.19
N VAL A 79 -3.93 -10.79 -12.94
CA VAL A 79 -2.55 -10.76 -12.46
C VAL A 79 -1.79 -9.70 -13.22
N TYR A 80 -1.07 -8.87 -12.50
CA TYR A 80 -0.27 -7.78 -13.05
C TYR A 80 1.20 -7.91 -12.63
N ASP A 81 2.10 -7.40 -13.45
CA ASP A 81 3.52 -7.27 -13.17
C ASP A 81 3.84 -5.80 -12.90
N ALA A 82 4.38 -5.52 -11.75
CA ALA A 82 4.74 -4.17 -11.32
C ALA A 82 6.20 -3.80 -11.66
N HIS A 83 6.97 -4.72 -12.23
CA HIS A 83 8.36 -4.49 -12.67
C HIS A 83 9.23 -3.75 -11.63
N PHE A 84 9.04 -4.06 -10.34
CA PHE A 84 9.67 -3.39 -9.19
C PHE A 84 9.39 -1.89 -9.09
N GLY A 85 8.30 -1.41 -9.68
CA GLY A 85 7.89 -0.01 -9.67
C GLY A 85 7.44 0.51 -8.31
N VAL A 86 6.90 1.72 -8.31
CA VAL A 86 6.48 2.45 -7.10
C VAL A 86 5.22 1.82 -6.50
N GLY A 87 5.43 0.93 -5.53
CA GLY A 87 4.41 0.05 -4.97
C GLY A 87 3.11 0.73 -4.56
N PRO A 88 3.12 1.85 -3.82
CA PRO A 88 1.89 2.50 -3.40
C PRO A 88 1.06 3.06 -4.56
N LEU A 89 1.70 3.67 -5.56
CA LEU A 89 1.00 4.22 -6.73
C LEU A 89 0.33 3.11 -7.57
N ILE A 90 1.06 2.01 -7.75
CA ILE A 90 0.57 0.84 -8.47
C ILE A 90 -0.56 0.15 -7.68
N ALA A 91 -0.42 0.00 -6.37
CA ALA A 91 -1.43 -0.63 -5.53
C ALA A 91 -2.76 0.14 -5.50
N GLU A 92 -2.74 1.47 -5.56
CA GLU A 92 -3.97 2.27 -5.70
C GLU A 92 -4.69 2.00 -7.03
N GLN A 93 -3.95 1.93 -8.14
CA GLN A 93 -4.51 1.61 -9.45
C GLN A 93 -5.11 0.19 -9.46
N MET A 94 -4.43 -0.77 -8.86
CA MET A 94 -4.93 -2.15 -8.78
C MET A 94 -6.12 -2.28 -7.83
N THR A 95 -6.18 -1.45 -6.79
CA THR A 95 -7.36 -1.35 -5.92
C THR A 95 -8.57 -0.83 -6.70
N ALA A 96 -8.40 0.22 -7.48
CA ALA A 96 -9.46 0.74 -8.36
C ALA A 96 -9.91 -0.34 -9.36
N ARG A 97 -8.97 -1.08 -9.96
CA ARG A 97 -9.29 -2.19 -10.87
C ARG A 97 -10.06 -3.32 -10.17
N ALA A 98 -9.66 -3.69 -8.97
CA ALA A 98 -10.37 -4.69 -8.16
C ALA A 98 -11.81 -4.27 -7.87
N ILE A 99 -12.04 -3.00 -7.54
CA ILE A 99 -13.37 -2.42 -7.32
C ILE A 99 -14.24 -2.51 -8.58
N GLU A 100 -13.70 -2.15 -9.75
CA GLU A 100 -14.42 -2.25 -11.02
C GLU A 100 -14.85 -3.69 -11.31
N LEU A 101 -13.93 -4.63 -11.19
CA LEU A 101 -14.21 -6.05 -11.42
C LEU A 101 -15.21 -6.60 -10.42
N ALA A 102 -15.08 -6.26 -9.13
CA ALA A 102 -16.02 -6.72 -8.11
C ALA A 102 -17.44 -6.19 -8.33
N LYS A 103 -17.57 -4.94 -8.75
CA LYS A 103 -18.89 -4.36 -9.11
C LYS A 103 -19.51 -5.05 -10.34
N ALA A 104 -18.69 -5.47 -11.29
CA ALA A 104 -19.17 -6.15 -12.49
C ALA A 104 -19.50 -7.63 -12.28
N HIS A 105 -18.79 -8.32 -11.39
CA HIS A 105 -18.84 -9.78 -11.24
C HIS A 105 -19.30 -10.27 -9.85
N GLY A 106 -19.50 -9.36 -8.89
CA GLY A 106 -19.86 -9.69 -7.50
C GLY A 106 -18.66 -10.01 -6.60
N ILE A 107 -17.55 -10.47 -7.17
CA ILE A 107 -16.27 -10.78 -6.51
C ILE A 107 -15.13 -10.53 -7.48
N ALA A 108 -13.97 -10.15 -6.98
CA ALA A 108 -12.76 -10.01 -7.78
C ALA A 108 -11.50 -10.36 -6.99
N CYS A 109 -10.46 -10.72 -7.71
CA CYS A 109 -9.10 -10.88 -7.18
C CYS A 109 -8.12 -10.22 -8.15
N VAL A 110 -7.34 -9.27 -7.65
CA VAL A 110 -6.25 -8.64 -8.40
C VAL A 110 -4.95 -8.92 -7.66
N ALA A 111 -4.03 -9.61 -8.32
CA ALA A 111 -2.72 -9.95 -7.80
C ALA A 111 -1.63 -9.13 -8.48
N LEU A 112 -0.63 -8.71 -7.69
CA LEU A 112 0.59 -8.07 -8.16
C LEU A 112 1.79 -8.97 -7.91
N ARG A 113 2.64 -9.13 -8.90
CA ARG A 113 3.98 -9.68 -8.75
C ARG A 113 5.03 -8.60 -8.99
N ASN A 114 6.25 -8.81 -8.48
CA ASN A 114 7.37 -7.89 -8.63
C ASN A 114 7.01 -6.45 -8.21
N ASN A 115 6.23 -6.29 -7.14
CA ASN A 115 5.89 -4.98 -6.61
C ASN A 115 6.85 -4.59 -5.49
N SER A 116 7.24 -3.33 -5.43
CA SER A 116 7.97 -2.82 -4.28
C SER A 116 7.04 -2.65 -3.07
N HIS A 117 7.56 -2.21 -1.95
CA HIS A 117 6.78 -2.06 -0.72
C HIS A 117 5.59 -1.11 -0.91
N TRP A 118 4.38 -1.57 -0.67
CA TRP A 118 3.12 -0.85 -0.92
C TRP A 118 2.62 0.01 0.25
N LEU A 119 3.42 0.12 1.32
CA LEU A 119 3.11 0.82 2.56
C LEU A 119 1.96 0.15 3.34
N ARG A 120 0.91 0.86 3.66
CA ARG A 120 -0.18 0.44 4.54
C ARG A 120 -1.30 -0.25 3.78
N ALA A 121 -1.50 -1.55 4.01
CA ALA A 121 -2.58 -2.33 3.39
C ALA A 121 -3.99 -1.79 3.72
N GLY A 122 -4.19 -1.27 4.94
CA GLY A 122 -5.46 -0.70 5.39
C GLY A 122 -5.96 0.47 4.53
N ARG A 123 -5.06 1.23 3.88
CA ARG A 123 -5.44 2.29 2.95
C ARG A 123 -6.28 1.75 1.78
N TYR A 124 -5.82 0.67 1.18
CA TYR A 124 -6.50 0.03 0.04
C TYR A 124 -7.81 -0.64 0.46
N GLY A 125 -7.79 -1.29 1.63
CA GLY A 125 -9.00 -1.87 2.21
C GLY A 125 -10.08 -0.82 2.49
N LEU A 126 -9.72 0.33 3.07
CA LEU A 126 -10.65 1.44 3.28
C LEU A 126 -11.22 1.97 1.96
N THR A 127 -10.40 2.12 0.92
CA THR A 127 -10.86 2.52 -0.41
C THR A 127 -11.90 1.54 -0.98
N MET A 128 -11.70 0.23 -0.78
CA MET A 128 -12.69 -0.79 -1.17
C MET A 128 -13.99 -0.69 -0.34
N ALA A 129 -13.87 -0.45 0.96
CA ALA A 129 -15.01 -0.28 1.86
C ALA A 129 -15.82 0.98 1.51
N ASP A 130 -15.16 2.10 1.22
CA ASP A 130 -15.82 3.34 0.76
C ASP A 130 -16.57 3.15 -0.58
N ALA A 131 -16.15 2.16 -1.37
CA ALA A 131 -16.85 1.75 -2.58
C ALA A 131 -18.02 0.77 -2.33
N GLY A 132 -18.34 0.46 -1.06
CA GLY A 132 -19.40 -0.46 -0.64
C GLY A 132 -19.02 -1.94 -0.75
N LEU A 133 -17.73 -2.27 -0.66
CA LEU A 133 -17.20 -3.63 -0.80
C LEU A 133 -16.47 -4.06 0.46
N MET A 134 -16.40 -5.37 0.68
CA MET A 134 -15.45 -5.94 1.63
C MET A 134 -14.13 -6.21 0.92
N GLY A 135 -13.03 -5.61 1.42
CA GLY A 135 -11.69 -5.78 0.89
C GLY A 135 -10.82 -6.65 1.78
N ILE A 136 -10.07 -7.57 1.18
CA ILE A 136 -9.03 -8.37 1.83
C ILE A 136 -7.72 -8.07 1.13
N CYS A 137 -6.75 -7.52 1.86
CA CYS A 137 -5.42 -7.20 1.37
C CYS A 137 -4.39 -8.07 2.07
N PHE A 138 -3.54 -8.74 1.33
CA PHE A 138 -2.44 -9.53 1.87
C PHE A 138 -1.20 -9.44 0.97
N THR A 139 -0.03 -9.71 1.55
CA THR A 139 1.25 -9.59 0.85
C THR A 139 2.28 -10.53 1.45
N ASN A 140 3.31 -10.84 0.67
CA ASN A 140 4.53 -11.42 1.20
C ASN A 140 5.37 -10.32 1.85
N THR A 141 5.90 -10.59 3.03
CA THR A 141 6.79 -9.66 3.75
C THR A 141 8.12 -10.32 4.06
N CYS A 142 9.12 -9.51 4.42
CA CYS A 142 10.35 -10.05 4.98
C CYS A 142 10.05 -10.82 6.27
N MET A 143 10.81 -11.88 6.54
CA MET A 143 10.74 -12.63 7.78
C MET A 143 11.18 -11.73 8.94
N ASN A 144 10.24 -11.27 9.74
CA ASN A 144 10.48 -10.39 10.88
C ASN A 144 9.72 -10.83 12.16
N LEU A 145 9.01 -11.93 12.08
CA LEU A 145 8.28 -12.52 13.19
C LEU A 145 8.86 -13.89 13.53
N THR A 146 9.04 -14.16 14.83
CA THR A 146 9.42 -15.48 15.33
C THR A 146 8.19 -16.36 15.43
N ALA A 147 8.25 -17.55 14.89
CA ALA A 147 7.22 -18.55 15.14
C ALA A 147 7.26 -18.99 16.60
N TRP A 148 6.11 -19.45 17.14
CA TRP A 148 6.06 -19.95 18.50
C TRP A 148 7.11 -21.03 18.74
N GLY A 149 7.92 -20.86 19.78
CA GLY A 149 8.98 -21.80 20.17
C GLY A 149 10.29 -21.64 19.40
N THR A 150 10.45 -20.60 18.57
CA THR A 150 11.72 -20.29 17.89
C THR A 150 12.32 -18.97 18.37
N LEU A 151 13.63 -18.80 18.18
CA LEU A 151 14.35 -17.58 18.51
C LEU A 151 14.67 -16.73 17.27
N GLU A 152 14.52 -17.31 16.08
CA GLU A 152 14.85 -16.64 14.83
C GLU A 152 13.57 -16.23 14.07
N PRO A 153 13.54 -15.03 13.46
CA PRO A 153 12.45 -14.64 12.58
C PRO A 153 12.30 -15.61 11.40
N SER A 154 11.14 -16.25 11.30
CA SER A 154 10.85 -17.27 10.27
C SER A 154 9.58 -16.96 9.48
N THR A 155 8.79 -16.01 9.94
CA THR A 155 7.53 -15.64 9.30
C THR A 155 7.43 -14.13 9.14
N GLY A 156 6.67 -13.72 8.16
CA GLY A 156 6.27 -12.33 7.99
C GLY A 156 4.96 -12.31 7.23
N ASN A 157 3.97 -11.58 7.73
CA ASN A 157 2.71 -11.44 7.02
C ASN A 157 1.91 -10.24 7.53
N ILE A 158 1.18 -9.61 6.61
CA ILE A 158 0.16 -8.61 6.92
C ILE A 158 -1.10 -8.99 6.17
N VAL A 159 -2.20 -9.14 6.89
CA VAL A 159 -3.54 -9.25 6.34
C VAL A 159 -4.34 -8.07 6.87
N ALA A 160 -4.90 -7.27 6.00
CA ALA A 160 -5.88 -6.24 6.34
C ALA A 160 -7.23 -6.64 5.75
N MET A 161 -8.22 -6.76 6.60
CA MET A 161 -9.61 -6.97 6.21
C MET A 161 -10.40 -5.71 6.54
N VAL A 162 -11.08 -5.16 5.57
CA VAL A 162 -11.90 -3.96 5.74
C VAL A 162 -13.25 -4.19 5.10
N GLY A 163 -14.31 -3.94 5.84
CA GLY A 163 -15.67 -4.06 5.35
C GLY A 163 -16.45 -2.79 5.57
N ASP A 164 -17.39 -2.48 4.67
CA ASP A 164 -18.42 -1.52 4.92
C ASP A 164 -19.45 -2.12 5.90
N MET A 165 -19.58 -1.48 7.06
CA MET A 165 -20.56 -1.88 8.10
C MET A 165 -21.89 -1.12 7.94
N GLY A 166 -22.04 -0.37 6.85
CA GLY A 166 -23.21 0.44 6.56
C GLY A 166 -23.19 1.84 7.18
N PRO A 167 -24.17 2.70 6.84
CA PRO A 167 -24.10 4.14 7.10
C PRO A 167 -24.14 4.54 8.57
N LYS A 168 -24.49 3.65 9.50
CA LYS A 168 -24.59 3.94 10.93
C LYS A 168 -23.38 3.47 11.74
N SER A 169 -22.57 2.58 11.23
CA SER A 169 -21.47 1.92 11.97
C SER A 169 -20.07 2.26 11.44
N GLY A 170 -20.01 2.94 10.30
CA GLY A 170 -18.71 3.22 9.65
C GLY A 170 -18.03 1.96 9.13
N ASN A 171 -16.79 2.12 8.73
CA ASN A 171 -15.97 1.01 8.21
C ASN A 171 -15.27 0.28 9.36
N LEU A 172 -15.37 -1.03 9.39
CA LEU A 172 -14.56 -1.87 10.28
C LEU A 172 -13.21 -2.15 9.61
N LEU A 173 -12.15 -1.60 10.18
CA LEU A 173 -10.78 -1.99 9.85
C LEU A 173 -10.29 -3.01 10.88
N TRP A 174 -10.11 -4.25 10.44
CA TRP A 174 -9.39 -5.24 11.22
C TRP A 174 -7.99 -5.43 10.61
N ASN A 175 -7.01 -4.83 11.25
CA ASN A 175 -5.61 -4.98 10.87
C ASN A 175 -4.98 -6.04 11.78
N TYR A 176 -4.74 -7.22 11.24
CA TYR A 176 -3.98 -8.25 11.93
C TYR A 176 -2.49 -8.02 11.59
N ALA A 177 -1.91 -7.01 12.23
CA ALA A 177 -0.48 -6.95 12.39
C ALA A 177 -0.16 -7.65 13.71
N THR A 178 0.52 -8.77 13.68
CA THR A 178 1.10 -9.35 14.87
C THR A 178 2.27 -8.51 15.31
N ASP A 179 2.01 -7.34 15.89
CA ASP A 179 2.95 -6.69 16.80
C ASP A 179 2.93 -7.47 18.10
N ILE A 180 3.65 -8.57 18.12
CA ILE A 180 4.05 -9.19 19.40
C ILE A 180 5.30 -8.43 19.82
N GLN A 181 5.12 -7.45 20.71
CA GLN A 181 6.20 -6.93 21.53
C GLN A 181 6.65 -7.97 22.54
#